data_368469ae6d99a8a99bc1a447c5ff150d
#
_entry.id   368469ae6d99a8a99bc1a447c5ff150d
#
_cell.length_a   1.000
_cell.length_b   1.000
_cell.length_c   1.000
_cell.angle_alpha   90.00
_cell.angle_beta   90.00
_cell.angle_gamma   90.00
#
_symmetry.space_group_name_H-M   'P 1'
#
loop_
_entity.id
_entity.type
_entity.pdbx_description
1 polymer ?
#
loop_
_entity_poly.entity_id
_entity_poly.type
_entity_poly.pdbx_seq_one_letter_code
_entity_poly.pdbx_strand_id
1 'polypeptide(L)'
;MIKKILFTSILGFTMMATSQIALAEDINFGFISTESSQNLKAEWQPILDALQKQTGLTVKAFFASDYAGIIEGMRFNKVQVAWFGNKSAMEAVDRSNGEVFAQKVNADGSLGYTSHLIVNKASNINNIDDMFKVGKSISFGNGDPNSTSGYLVPGFYVFAQNKIDPKTFFKVVRGANHETNALAVANKQVDVATNNSENLNILKKRAPEKFDQIKIIWTSPLIPLDPLVMRKDLPEATKKKIKDFFFNYGTTNPEEQAVLVKMGNLKGFKESTDAQLIPIRQLELFSQRNKIEADTILSDNDKKAKTAEIDVKLEALKK
;
A
#
# COMPACT_ATOMS: atom_id res chain seq x y z
N MET A 1 -56.88 -34.13 67.02
CA MET A 1 -56.56 -32.75 66.58
C MET A 1 -55.11 -32.80 66.08
N ILE A 2 -54.91 -32.87 64.75
CA ILE A 2 -53.59 -32.97 64.09
C ILE A 2 -53.30 -31.60 63.45
N LYS A 3 -52.29 -30.88 63.96
CA LYS A 3 -51.82 -29.60 63.39
C LYS A 3 -50.92 -29.91 62.19
N LYS A 4 -51.31 -29.43 60.97
CA LYS A 4 -50.48 -29.41 59.77
C LYS A 4 -49.57 -28.22 59.89
N ILE A 5 -48.27 -28.49 59.82
CA ILE A 5 -47.20 -27.46 59.64
C ILE A 5 -46.92 -27.35 58.15
N LEU A 6 -47.15 -26.16 57.56
CA LEU A 6 -46.81 -25.82 56.19
C LEU A 6 -45.35 -25.38 56.20
N PHE A 7 -44.47 -26.10 55.46
CA PHE A 7 -43.13 -25.67 55.17
C PHE A 7 -43.11 -24.91 53.80
N THR A 8 -42.90 -23.63 53.86
CA THR A 8 -42.78 -22.81 52.69
C THR A 8 -41.26 -22.76 52.28
N SER A 9 -40.90 -23.51 51.25
CA SER A 9 -39.53 -23.47 50.67
C SER A 9 -39.38 -22.25 49.78
N ILE A 10 -38.59 -21.27 50.20
CA ILE A 10 -38.17 -20.13 49.38
C ILE A 10 -36.99 -20.63 48.56
N LEU A 11 -37.20 -20.85 47.24
CA LEU A 11 -36.17 -21.18 46.27
C LEU A 11 -35.51 -19.85 45.84
N GLY A 12 -34.36 -19.53 46.43
CA GLY A 12 -33.53 -18.38 46.02
C GLY A 12 -32.87 -18.66 44.68
N PHE A 13 -33.35 -17.99 43.64
CA PHE A 13 -32.75 -18.03 42.32
C PHE A 13 -31.53 -17.06 42.32
N THR A 14 -30.32 -17.59 42.55
CA THR A 14 -29.09 -16.81 42.45
C THR A 14 -28.76 -16.70 40.97
N MET A 15 -29.03 -15.52 40.35
CA MET A 15 -28.52 -15.18 39.04
C MET A 15 -26.98 -15.04 39.10
N MET A 16 -26.25 -16.07 38.69
CA MET A 16 -24.85 -15.94 38.38
C MET A 16 -24.71 -15.08 37.10
N ALA A 17 -24.34 -13.82 37.28
CA ALA A 17 -23.87 -12.98 36.19
C ALA A 17 -22.54 -13.57 35.68
N THR A 18 -22.61 -14.38 34.64
CA THR A 18 -21.39 -14.78 33.88
C THR A 18 -20.83 -13.53 33.21
N SER A 19 -19.83 -12.93 33.84
CA SER A 19 -18.97 -11.95 33.16
C SER A 19 -18.35 -12.66 31.98
N GLN A 20 -18.86 -12.44 30.79
CA GLN A 20 -18.13 -12.78 29.54
C GLN A 20 -16.85 -11.94 29.53
N ILE A 21 -15.72 -12.57 29.86
CA ILE A 21 -14.41 -12.02 29.57
C ILE A 21 -14.36 -11.98 28.04
N ALA A 22 -14.63 -10.81 27.47
CA ALA A 22 -14.39 -10.58 26.05
C ALA A 22 -12.89 -10.75 25.85
N LEU A 23 -12.47 -11.85 25.23
CA LEU A 23 -11.11 -12.01 24.75
C LEU A 23 -10.84 -10.86 23.78
N ALA A 24 -9.73 -10.16 24.01
CA ALA A 24 -9.31 -9.12 23.09
C ALA A 24 -9.15 -9.74 21.69
N GLU A 25 -9.78 -9.13 20.71
CA GLU A 25 -9.68 -9.59 19.32
C GLU A 25 -8.28 -9.33 18.79
N ASP A 26 -7.65 -10.37 18.23
CA ASP A 26 -6.30 -10.30 17.65
C ASP A 26 -6.38 -9.66 16.25
N ILE A 27 -5.65 -8.57 16.05
CA ILE A 27 -5.50 -7.87 14.77
C ILE A 27 -4.05 -7.99 14.31
N ASN A 28 -3.82 -8.70 13.22
CA ASN A 28 -2.55 -8.64 12.51
C ASN A 28 -2.60 -7.48 11.52
N PHE A 29 -1.74 -6.49 11.73
CA PHE A 29 -1.60 -5.33 10.87
C PHE A 29 -0.47 -5.57 9.86
N GLY A 30 -0.81 -5.67 8.58
CA GLY A 30 0.13 -5.94 7.49
C GLY A 30 0.79 -4.69 6.92
N PHE A 31 2.02 -4.84 6.46
CA PHE A 31 2.80 -3.77 5.84
C PHE A 31 3.40 -4.24 4.53
N ILE A 32 3.09 -3.55 3.43
CA ILE A 32 3.77 -3.80 2.15
C ILE A 32 5.27 -3.50 2.29
N SER A 33 6.12 -4.33 1.67
CA SER A 33 7.58 -4.31 1.81
C SER A 33 8.24 -3.19 0.99
N THR A 34 7.94 -1.93 1.30
CA THR A 34 8.56 -0.76 0.65
C THR A 34 10.02 -0.58 1.04
N GLU A 35 10.38 -1.07 2.22
CA GLU A 35 11.68 -1.01 2.87
C GLU A 35 11.96 -2.32 3.59
N SER A 36 13.05 -2.39 4.35
CA SER A 36 13.32 -3.51 5.25
C SER A 36 12.23 -3.63 6.32
N SER A 37 11.90 -4.86 6.73
CA SER A 37 10.92 -5.08 7.81
C SER A 37 11.34 -4.44 9.15
N GLN A 38 12.64 -4.28 9.39
CA GLN A 38 13.16 -3.60 10.56
C GLN A 38 12.83 -2.11 10.54
N ASN A 39 13.01 -1.44 9.39
CA ASN A 39 12.69 -0.03 9.21
C ASN A 39 11.18 0.21 9.33
N LEU A 40 10.37 -0.59 8.63
CA LEU A 40 8.91 -0.52 8.72
C LEU A 40 8.41 -0.74 10.15
N LYS A 41 8.98 -1.71 10.87
CA LYS A 41 8.64 -1.94 12.28
C LYS A 41 8.97 -0.73 13.14
N ALA A 42 10.16 -0.17 13.01
CA ALA A 42 10.57 1.01 13.79
C ALA A 42 9.68 2.23 13.52
N GLU A 43 9.21 2.38 12.27
CA GLU A 43 8.35 3.48 11.84
C GLU A 43 6.91 3.34 12.36
N TRP A 44 6.32 2.15 12.26
CA TRP A 44 4.92 1.90 12.57
C TRP A 44 4.66 1.49 14.01
N GLN A 45 5.65 0.96 14.74
CA GLN A 45 5.46 0.45 16.11
C GLN A 45 4.77 1.46 17.04
N PRO A 46 5.13 2.76 17.04
CA PRO A 46 4.43 3.73 17.91
C PRO A 46 2.93 3.85 17.62
N ILE A 47 2.51 3.73 16.36
CA ILE A 47 1.10 3.75 15.97
C ILE A 47 0.40 2.47 16.41
N LEU A 48 1.04 1.30 16.25
CA LEU A 48 0.47 0.03 16.68
C LEU A 48 0.30 -0.04 18.19
N ASP A 49 1.27 0.46 18.95
CA ASP A 49 1.21 0.52 20.41
C ASP A 49 0.07 1.45 20.87
N ALA A 50 -0.09 2.59 20.22
CA ALA A 50 -1.20 3.52 20.47
C ALA A 50 -2.55 2.90 20.09
N LEU A 51 -2.65 2.22 18.94
CA LEU A 51 -3.85 1.50 18.50
C LEU A 51 -4.27 0.45 19.55
N GLN A 52 -3.34 -0.39 19.97
CA GLN A 52 -3.59 -1.39 21.01
C GLN A 52 -4.06 -0.75 22.31
N LYS A 53 -3.36 0.29 22.79
CA LYS A 53 -3.66 0.99 24.04
C LYS A 53 -5.04 1.66 24.02
N GLN A 54 -5.38 2.33 22.92
CA GLN A 54 -6.61 3.12 22.84
C GLN A 54 -7.86 2.28 22.54
N THR A 55 -7.69 1.16 21.83
CA THR A 55 -8.83 0.31 21.41
C THR A 55 -9.06 -0.91 22.29
N GLY A 56 -8.05 -1.35 23.04
CA GLY A 56 -8.05 -2.60 23.79
C GLY A 56 -7.95 -3.86 22.91
N LEU A 57 -7.64 -3.70 21.61
CA LEU A 57 -7.37 -4.82 20.70
C LEU A 57 -5.94 -5.33 20.95
N THR A 58 -5.69 -6.61 20.68
CA THR A 58 -4.32 -7.12 20.58
C THR A 58 -3.80 -6.87 19.17
N VAL A 59 -2.77 -6.05 19.00
CA VAL A 59 -2.27 -5.66 17.67
C VAL A 59 -0.88 -6.24 17.45
N LYS A 60 -0.71 -7.00 16.35
CA LYS A 60 0.56 -7.61 15.95
C LYS A 60 0.96 -7.13 14.56
N ALA A 61 2.22 -6.72 14.38
CA ALA A 61 2.75 -6.40 13.06
C ALA A 61 2.96 -7.67 12.22
N PHE A 62 2.54 -7.64 10.95
CA PHE A 62 2.75 -8.71 10.00
C PHE A 62 3.56 -8.20 8.80
N PHE A 63 4.71 -8.83 8.55
CA PHE A 63 5.60 -8.50 7.44
C PHE A 63 5.71 -9.70 6.49
N ALA A 64 5.91 -9.38 5.21
CA ALA A 64 6.21 -10.37 4.16
C ALA A 64 7.39 -9.88 3.32
N SER A 65 7.99 -10.77 2.53
CA SER A 65 9.12 -10.46 1.65
C SER A 65 8.74 -9.55 0.49
N ASP A 66 7.47 -9.56 0.11
CA ASP A 66 6.91 -8.83 -1.04
C ASP A 66 5.48 -8.39 -0.76
N TYR A 67 4.92 -7.59 -1.66
CA TYR A 67 3.55 -7.08 -1.55
C TYR A 67 2.50 -8.19 -1.66
N ALA A 68 2.77 -9.21 -2.49
CA ALA A 68 1.86 -10.34 -2.67
C ALA A 68 1.62 -11.08 -1.35
N GLY A 69 2.65 -11.23 -0.52
CA GLY A 69 2.53 -11.87 0.79
C GLY A 69 1.54 -11.18 1.74
N ILE A 70 1.40 -9.85 1.66
CA ILE A 70 0.40 -9.12 2.46
C ILE A 70 -1.00 -9.30 1.86
N ILE A 71 -1.13 -9.24 0.52
CA ILE A 71 -2.40 -9.47 -0.18
C ILE A 71 -2.94 -10.88 0.14
N GLU A 72 -2.10 -11.90 0.02
CA GLU A 72 -2.47 -13.29 0.34
C GLU A 72 -2.68 -13.49 1.85
N GLY A 73 -1.89 -12.81 2.69
CA GLY A 73 -2.10 -12.79 4.14
C GLY A 73 -3.52 -12.30 4.49
N MET A 74 -3.99 -11.26 3.84
CA MET A 74 -5.36 -10.77 4.00
C MET A 74 -6.38 -11.77 3.43
N ARG A 75 -6.13 -12.34 2.26
CA ARG A 75 -7.01 -13.33 1.63
C ARG A 75 -7.28 -14.54 2.53
N PHE A 76 -6.24 -15.03 3.19
CA PHE A 76 -6.32 -16.19 4.09
C PHE A 76 -6.56 -15.82 5.57
N ASN A 77 -7.06 -14.60 5.84
CA ASN A 77 -7.36 -14.10 7.17
C ASN A 77 -6.18 -14.18 8.16
N LYS A 78 -4.95 -14.04 7.65
CA LYS A 78 -3.75 -13.87 8.48
C LYS A 78 -3.42 -12.40 8.73
N VAL A 79 -4.02 -11.50 7.97
CA VAL A 79 -3.93 -10.05 8.08
C VAL A 79 -5.35 -9.50 8.07
N GLN A 80 -5.73 -8.75 9.10
CA GLN A 80 -7.07 -8.17 9.25
C GLN A 80 -7.11 -6.71 8.80
N VAL A 81 -6.02 -5.98 9.00
CA VAL A 81 -5.84 -4.59 8.59
C VAL A 81 -4.47 -4.44 7.94
N ALA A 82 -4.33 -3.59 6.93
CA ALA A 82 -3.03 -3.38 6.32
C ALA A 82 -2.87 -1.98 5.72
N TRP A 83 -1.64 -1.49 5.71
CA TRP A 83 -1.21 -0.43 4.81
C TRP A 83 -0.81 -1.02 3.46
N PHE A 84 -1.43 -0.51 2.42
CA PHE A 84 -1.19 -0.88 1.03
C PHE A 84 -0.84 0.33 0.18
N GLY A 85 -0.14 0.12 -0.94
CA GLY A 85 -0.18 1.08 -2.06
C GLY A 85 -1.50 0.91 -2.84
N ASN A 86 -1.88 1.89 -3.65
CA ASN A 86 -3.17 1.84 -4.35
C ASN A 86 -3.35 0.60 -5.24
N LYS A 87 -2.30 0.15 -5.97
CA LYS A 87 -2.37 -1.08 -6.79
C LYS A 87 -2.57 -2.32 -5.92
N SER A 88 -1.78 -2.50 -4.88
CA SER A 88 -1.93 -3.64 -3.96
C SER A 88 -3.24 -3.60 -3.18
N ALA A 89 -3.76 -2.41 -2.85
CA ALA A 89 -5.09 -2.25 -2.27
C ALA A 89 -6.19 -2.70 -3.22
N MET A 90 -6.08 -2.34 -4.51
CA MET A 90 -7.00 -2.81 -5.55
C MET A 90 -7.06 -4.36 -5.58
N GLU A 91 -5.90 -5.03 -5.57
CA GLU A 91 -5.82 -6.48 -5.49
C GLU A 91 -6.43 -7.04 -4.20
N ALA A 92 -6.20 -6.37 -3.05
CA ALA A 92 -6.76 -6.78 -1.77
C ALA A 92 -8.30 -6.64 -1.73
N VAL A 93 -8.85 -5.56 -2.31
CA VAL A 93 -10.30 -5.35 -2.44
C VAL A 93 -10.94 -6.39 -3.35
N ASP A 94 -10.30 -6.69 -4.48
CA ASP A 94 -10.89 -7.56 -5.51
C ASP A 94 -10.85 -9.04 -5.14
N ARG A 95 -9.83 -9.51 -4.42
CA ARG A 95 -9.60 -10.94 -4.19
C ARG A 95 -9.26 -11.37 -2.75
N SER A 96 -9.17 -10.41 -1.81
CA SER A 96 -8.79 -10.71 -0.44
C SER A 96 -9.79 -10.22 0.61
N ASN A 97 -11.05 -9.99 0.20
CA ASN A 97 -12.12 -9.50 1.08
C ASN A 97 -11.80 -8.17 1.79
N GLY A 98 -10.97 -7.33 1.18
CA GLY A 98 -10.58 -6.02 1.71
C GLY A 98 -11.57 -4.92 1.36
N GLU A 99 -11.63 -3.87 2.18
CA GLU A 99 -12.27 -2.59 1.90
C GLU A 99 -11.35 -1.45 2.32
N VAL A 100 -11.24 -0.41 1.49
CA VAL A 100 -10.52 0.81 1.86
C VAL A 100 -11.36 1.57 2.89
N PHE A 101 -10.74 1.97 4.00
CA PHE A 101 -11.43 2.76 5.03
C PHE A 101 -10.76 4.11 5.32
N ALA A 102 -9.46 4.24 5.05
CA ALA A 102 -8.71 5.46 5.32
C ALA A 102 -7.65 5.72 4.24
N GLN A 103 -7.23 6.98 4.13
CA GLN A 103 -6.15 7.46 3.29
C GLN A 103 -5.20 8.32 4.12
N LYS A 104 -3.89 8.19 3.90
CA LYS A 104 -2.89 9.11 4.47
C LYS A 104 -3.14 10.55 4.01
N VAL A 105 -2.73 11.54 4.83
CA VAL A 105 -2.78 12.97 4.53
C VAL A 105 -1.41 13.56 4.81
N ASN A 106 -0.82 14.27 3.85
CA ASN A 106 0.46 14.97 4.04
C ASN A 106 0.31 16.17 5.01
N ALA A 107 1.41 16.61 5.60
CA ALA A 107 1.43 17.74 6.54
C ALA A 107 0.92 19.05 5.93
N ASP A 108 1.11 19.25 4.62
CA ASP A 108 0.57 20.39 3.85
C ASP A 108 -0.91 20.21 3.44
N GLY A 109 -1.54 19.10 3.84
CA GLY A 109 -2.91 18.76 3.50
C GLY A 109 -3.09 18.14 2.12
N SER A 110 -2.04 17.99 1.32
CA SER A 110 -2.13 17.32 0.02
C SER A 110 -2.41 15.81 0.18
N LEU A 111 -3.05 15.23 -0.84
CA LEU A 111 -3.52 13.85 -0.83
C LEU A 111 -2.84 13.01 -1.91
N GLY A 112 -1.64 13.41 -2.32
CA GLY A 112 -0.93 12.74 -3.40
C GLY A 112 0.59 12.74 -3.23
N TYR A 113 1.21 11.82 -3.98
CA TYR A 113 2.64 11.67 -4.12
C TYR A 113 3.01 11.37 -5.58
N THR A 114 4.30 11.24 -5.91
CA THR A 114 4.74 11.02 -7.28
C THR A 114 5.66 9.82 -7.40
N SER A 115 5.57 9.13 -8.54
CA SER A 115 6.54 8.14 -8.96
C SER A 115 7.71 8.82 -9.66
N HIS A 116 8.89 8.25 -9.53
CA HIS A 116 10.12 8.76 -10.14
C HIS A 116 10.91 7.65 -10.85
N LEU A 117 11.63 8.03 -11.91
CA LEU A 117 12.82 7.31 -12.32
C LEU A 117 14.04 8.05 -11.78
N ILE A 118 14.96 7.30 -11.20
CA ILE A 118 16.15 7.81 -10.54
C ILE A 118 17.41 7.19 -11.13
N VAL A 119 18.48 7.98 -11.15
CA VAL A 119 19.83 7.55 -11.56
C VAL A 119 20.85 8.08 -10.57
N ASN A 120 22.08 7.54 -10.61
CA ASN A 120 23.17 8.13 -9.84
C ASN A 120 23.47 9.56 -10.35
N LYS A 121 23.76 10.48 -9.44
CA LYS A 121 24.02 11.89 -9.75
C LYS A 121 25.16 12.08 -10.77
N ALA A 122 26.15 11.20 -10.76
CA ALA A 122 27.27 11.21 -11.70
C ALA A 122 26.95 10.57 -13.07
N SER A 123 25.72 10.03 -13.25
CA SER A 123 25.29 9.46 -14.54
C SER A 123 25.14 10.54 -15.61
N ASN A 124 25.46 10.20 -16.86
CA ASN A 124 25.19 11.07 -18.02
C ASN A 124 23.73 11.05 -18.50
N ILE A 125 22.87 10.22 -17.88
CA ILE A 125 21.44 10.15 -18.18
C ILE A 125 20.76 11.27 -17.39
N ASN A 126 20.14 12.25 -18.08
CA ASN A 126 19.52 13.42 -17.45
C ASN A 126 17.98 13.44 -17.59
N ASN A 127 17.45 12.66 -18.50
CA ASN A 127 16.02 12.54 -18.79
C ASN A 127 15.71 11.17 -19.40
N ILE A 128 14.43 10.90 -19.69
CA ILE A 128 14.00 9.61 -20.25
C ILE A 128 14.51 9.40 -21.69
N ASP A 129 14.70 10.46 -22.47
CA ASP A 129 15.22 10.34 -23.84
C ASP A 129 16.68 9.87 -23.83
N ASP A 130 17.49 10.38 -22.89
CA ASP A 130 18.86 9.88 -22.70
C ASP A 130 18.87 8.40 -22.29
N MET A 131 17.95 8.00 -21.37
CA MET A 131 17.79 6.60 -20.98
C MET A 131 17.42 5.72 -22.17
N PHE A 132 16.51 6.18 -23.05
CA PHE A 132 16.09 5.40 -24.22
C PHE A 132 17.21 5.18 -25.23
N LYS A 133 18.13 6.14 -25.38
CA LYS A 133 19.29 5.98 -26.27
C LYS A 133 20.25 4.86 -25.84
N VAL A 134 20.34 4.58 -24.55
CA VAL A 134 21.32 3.66 -23.97
C VAL A 134 20.74 2.39 -23.35
N GLY A 135 19.44 2.16 -23.43
CA GLY A 135 18.71 1.10 -22.72
C GLY A 135 19.35 -0.29 -22.80
N LYS A 136 19.82 -0.71 -23.98
CA LYS A 136 20.49 -2.01 -24.19
C LYS A 136 21.81 -2.18 -23.44
N SER A 137 22.43 -1.10 -22.97
CA SER A 137 23.72 -1.14 -22.27
C SER A 137 23.61 -0.99 -20.76
N ILE A 138 22.42 -0.62 -20.24
CA ILE A 138 22.22 -0.28 -18.84
C ILE A 138 21.30 -1.28 -18.11
N SER A 139 21.43 -1.32 -16.80
CA SER A 139 20.59 -2.10 -15.88
C SER A 139 19.41 -1.27 -15.36
N PHE A 140 18.28 -1.94 -15.10
CA PHE A 140 17.06 -1.33 -14.57
C PHE A 140 16.58 -2.01 -13.29
N GLY A 141 16.39 -1.23 -12.24
CA GLY A 141 15.75 -1.61 -11.00
C GLY A 141 14.23 -1.35 -11.06
N ASN A 142 13.46 -2.38 -11.34
CA ASN A 142 12.00 -2.27 -11.35
C ASN A 142 11.46 -2.44 -9.91
N GLY A 143 10.27 -1.90 -9.62
CA GLY A 143 9.57 -2.13 -8.36
C GLY A 143 8.88 -3.49 -8.29
N ASP A 144 8.30 -3.79 -7.12
CA ASP A 144 7.41 -4.93 -6.93
C ASP A 144 6.24 -4.87 -7.93
N PRO A 145 5.85 -5.98 -8.58
CA PRO A 145 4.74 -6.00 -9.54
C PRO A 145 3.41 -5.47 -9.01
N ASN A 146 3.18 -5.50 -7.69
CA ASN A 146 2.00 -4.95 -7.04
C ASN A 146 2.19 -3.50 -6.53
N SER A 147 3.34 -2.88 -6.82
CA SER A 147 3.60 -1.47 -6.48
C SER A 147 2.93 -0.52 -7.47
N THR A 148 2.28 0.51 -6.95
CA THR A 148 1.71 1.60 -7.76
C THR A 148 2.83 2.44 -8.39
N SER A 149 3.65 3.08 -7.57
CA SER A 149 4.69 4.01 -8.00
C SER A 149 5.97 3.33 -8.48
N GLY A 150 6.24 2.10 -8.03
CA GLY A 150 7.42 1.34 -8.42
C GLY A 150 7.24 0.54 -9.71
N TYR A 151 6.00 0.24 -10.11
CA TYR A 151 5.73 -0.65 -11.23
C TYR A 151 4.65 -0.16 -12.19
N LEU A 152 3.41 0.03 -11.71
CA LEU A 152 2.28 0.33 -12.61
C LEU A 152 2.44 1.69 -13.28
N VAL A 153 2.67 2.73 -12.50
CA VAL A 153 2.74 4.12 -13.00
C VAL A 153 3.91 4.33 -13.97
N PRO A 154 5.18 3.99 -13.64
CA PRO A 154 6.26 4.08 -14.62
C PRO A 154 6.07 3.10 -15.77
N GLY A 155 5.50 1.92 -15.52
CA GLY A 155 5.17 0.94 -16.55
C GLY A 155 4.24 1.47 -17.63
N PHE A 156 3.25 2.28 -17.24
CA PHE A 156 2.34 2.92 -18.18
C PHE A 156 2.95 4.17 -18.82
N TYR A 157 3.30 5.18 -18.02
CA TYR A 157 3.67 6.50 -18.54
C TYR A 157 5.02 6.55 -19.24
N VAL A 158 5.98 5.70 -18.84
CA VAL A 158 7.31 5.70 -19.45
C VAL A 158 7.44 4.61 -20.49
N PHE A 159 6.99 3.39 -20.17
CA PHE A 159 7.28 2.25 -21.05
C PHE A 159 6.14 1.94 -22.02
N ALA A 160 4.91 1.74 -21.56
CA ALA A 160 3.81 1.34 -22.44
C ALA A 160 3.44 2.42 -23.46
N GLN A 161 3.44 3.70 -23.09
CA GLN A 161 3.20 4.81 -24.02
C GLN A 161 4.27 4.92 -25.11
N ASN A 162 5.50 4.49 -24.83
CA ASN A 162 6.59 4.44 -25.79
C ASN A 162 6.73 3.06 -26.47
N LYS A 163 5.77 2.14 -26.27
CA LYS A 163 5.80 0.77 -26.81
C LYS A 163 7.05 -0.01 -26.44
N ILE A 164 7.56 0.20 -25.24
CA ILE A 164 8.75 -0.43 -24.69
C ILE A 164 8.34 -1.49 -23.66
N ASP A 165 8.87 -2.71 -23.81
CA ASP A 165 8.89 -3.70 -22.75
C ASP A 165 10.24 -3.61 -22.01
N PRO A 166 10.25 -3.21 -20.72
CA PRO A 166 11.49 -3.11 -19.95
C PRO A 166 12.34 -4.39 -19.97
N LYS A 167 11.69 -5.57 -19.96
CA LYS A 167 12.39 -6.86 -19.92
C LYS A 167 13.27 -7.11 -21.14
N THR A 168 12.83 -6.64 -22.30
CA THR A 168 13.58 -6.79 -23.55
C THR A 168 14.38 -5.56 -23.90
N PHE A 169 14.06 -4.41 -23.33
CA PHE A 169 14.68 -3.12 -23.61
C PHE A 169 16.01 -2.92 -22.86
N PHE A 170 16.06 -3.25 -21.57
CA PHE A 170 17.26 -3.10 -20.77
C PHE A 170 18.20 -4.31 -20.88
N LYS A 171 19.49 -4.10 -20.58
CA LYS A 171 20.49 -5.17 -20.51
C LYS A 171 20.13 -6.19 -19.43
N VAL A 172 19.73 -5.70 -18.25
CA VAL A 172 19.29 -6.48 -17.08
C VAL A 172 18.18 -5.72 -16.39
N VAL A 173 17.12 -6.45 -16.01
CA VAL A 173 16.04 -5.96 -15.15
C VAL A 173 16.03 -6.73 -13.85
N ARG A 174 16.00 -6.03 -12.73
CA ARG A 174 15.91 -6.62 -11.38
C ARG A 174 14.72 -6.02 -10.64
N GLY A 175 13.93 -6.88 -9.99
CA GLY A 175 12.86 -6.44 -9.09
C GLY A 175 13.40 -6.20 -7.68
N ALA A 176 13.07 -5.04 -7.08
CA ALA A 176 13.41 -4.73 -5.70
C ALA A 176 12.41 -3.72 -5.10
N ASN A 177 12.41 -3.55 -3.80
CA ASN A 177 11.63 -2.52 -3.13
C ASN A 177 12.26 -1.12 -3.32
N HIS A 178 11.54 -0.09 -2.88
CA HIS A 178 11.98 1.30 -3.08
C HIS A 178 13.32 1.62 -2.39
N GLU A 179 13.51 1.18 -1.13
CA GLU A 179 14.76 1.40 -0.40
C GLU A 179 15.94 0.74 -1.11
N THR A 180 15.79 -0.54 -1.47
CA THR A 180 16.84 -1.30 -2.18
C THR A 180 17.19 -0.65 -3.52
N ASN A 181 16.19 -0.23 -4.30
CA ASN A 181 16.41 0.45 -5.58
C ASN A 181 17.15 1.79 -5.40
N ALA A 182 16.77 2.61 -4.41
CA ALA A 182 17.43 3.87 -4.14
C ALA A 182 18.90 3.68 -3.74
N LEU A 183 19.16 2.74 -2.82
CA LEU A 183 20.52 2.41 -2.37
C LEU A 183 21.38 1.81 -3.51
N ALA A 184 20.79 0.95 -4.35
CA ALA A 184 21.48 0.37 -5.50
C ALA A 184 21.92 1.45 -6.52
N VAL A 185 21.05 2.43 -6.79
CA VAL A 185 21.36 3.59 -7.64
C VAL A 185 22.44 4.47 -7.01
N ALA A 186 22.28 4.81 -5.70
CA ALA A 186 23.26 5.63 -4.99
C ALA A 186 24.67 5.00 -5.01
N ASN A 187 24.73 3.66 -4.90
CA ASN A 187 25.97 2.89 -4.90
C ASN A 187 26.44 2.45 -6.33
N LYS A 188 25.79 2.92 -7.41
CA LYS A 188 26.11 2.58 -8.81
C LYS A 188 26.01 1.08 -9.13
N GLN A 189 25.17 0.34 -8.42
CA GLN A 189 24.90 -1.09 -8.64
C GLN A 189 23.79 -1.32 -9.68
N VAL A 190 22.95 -0.30 -9.88
CA VAL A 190 21.90 -0.23 -10.90
C VAL A 190 21.96 1.15 -11.53
N ASP A 191 21.83 1.21 -12.86
CA ASP A 191 21.98 2.46 -13.60
C ASP A 191 20.74 3.36 -13.48
N VAL A 192 19.56 2.78 -13.65
CA VAL A 192 18.25 3.46 -13.54
C VAL A 192 17.33 2.61 -12.66
N ALA A 193 16.54 3.23 -11.80
CA ALA A 193 15.52 2.50 -11.02
C ALA A 193 14.25 3.33 -10.84
N THR A 194 13.14 2.61 -10.50
CA THR A 194 11.90 3.23 -10.05
C THR A 194 11.98 3.57 -8.57
N ASN A 195 11.36 4.68 -8.19
CA ASN A 195 11.21 5.12 -6.81
C ASN A 195 9.98 6.03 -6.68
N ASN A 196 9.82 6.69 -5.52
CA ASN A 196 8.75 7.68 -5.30
C ASN A 196 9.18 8.79 -4.33
N SER A 197 8.39 9.86 -4.30
CA SER A 197 8.69 11.03 -3.47
C SER A 197 8.65 10.73 -1.97
N GLU A 198 7.80 9.81 -1.49
CA GLU A 198 7.72 9.45 -0.07
C GLU A 198 9.01 8.74 0.38
N ASN A 199 9.44 7.68 -0.35
CA ASN A 199 10.66 6.95 -0.02
C ASN A 199 11.91 7.82 -0.15
N LEU A 200 12.01 8.67 -1.17
CA LEU A 200 13.14 9.60 -1.30
C LEU A 200 13.19 10.61 -0.14
N ASN A 201 12.05 11.09 0.36
CA ASN A 201 11.98 11.95 1.53
C ASN A 201 12.43 11.22 2.81
N ILE A 202 12.07 9.95 2.96
CA ILE A 202 12.54 9.10 4.07
C ILE A 202 14.06 8.90 3.95
N LEU A 203 14.56 8.54 2.78
CA LEU A 203 15.99 8.36 2.52
C LEU A 203 16.78 9.63 2.84
N LYS A 204 16.28 10.80 2.43
CA LYS A 204 16.91 12.10 2.72
C LYS A 204 17.08 12.34 4.23
N LYS A 205 16.13 11.87 5.04
CA LYS A 205 16.21 11.99 6.51
C LYS A 205 17.15 10.97 7.15
N ARG A 206 17.13 9.71 6.65
CA ARG A 206 17.88 8.58 7.25
C ARG A 206 19.32 8.48 6.77
N ALA A 207 19.56 8.75 5.49
CA ALA A 207 20.86 8.62 4.83
C ALA A 207 21.04 9.74 3.79
N PRO A 208 21.21 11.01 4.25
CA PRO A 208 21.31 12.17 3.36
C PRO A 208 22.47 12.02 2.37
N GLU A 209 23.59 11.42 2.78
CA GLU A 209 24.74 11.16 1.91
C GLU A 209 24.41 10.20 0.73
N LYS A 210 23.44 9.28 0.90
CA LYS A 210 22.95 8.41 -0.18
C LYS A 210 21.96 9.15 -1.07
N PHE A 211 21.06 9.92 -0.46
CA PHE A 211 20.12 10.77 -1.20
C PHE A 211 20.86 11.75 -2.11
N ASP A 212 21.93 12.37 -1.64
CA ASP A 212 22.75 13.32 -2.41
C ASP A 212 23.48 12.69 -3.64
N GLN A 213 23.54 11.35 -3.69
CA GLN A 213 24.07 10.62 -4.85
C GLN A 213 22.99 10.31 -5.91
N ILE A 214 21.75 10.73 -5.70
CA ILE A 214 20.62 10.41 -6.57
C ILE A 214 20.16 11.69 -7.30
N LYS A 215 19.81 11.57 -8.56
CA LYS A 215 19.03 12.55 -9.31
C LYS A 215 17.80 11.91 -9.93
N ILE A 216 16.72 12.68 -10.00
CA ILE A 216 15.46 12.29 -10.65
C ILE A 216 15.53 12.67 -12.11
N ILE A 217 15.21 11.73 -13.01
CA ILE A 217 15.17 11.96 -14.47
C ILE A 217 13.75 11.96 -15.04
N TRP A 218 12.75 11.56 -14.22
CA TRP A 218 11.35 11.60 -14.59
C TRP A 218 10.47 11.63 -13.35
N THR A 219 9.34 12.33 -13.46
CA THR A 219 8.30 12.43 -12.41
C THR A 219 6.93 12.21 -13.02
N SER A 220 6.11 11.40 -12.38
CA SER A 220 4.74 11.10 -12.83
C SER A 220 3.75 12.21 -12.53
N PRO A 221 2.55 12.17 -13.14
CA PRO A 221 1.36 12.80 -12.57
C PRO A 221 1.13 12.34 -11.12
N LEU A 222 0.32 13.13 -10.37
CA LEU A 222 0.03 12.86 -8.97
C LEU A 222 -0.70 11.52 -8.79
N ILE A 223 -0.26 10.73 -7.82
CA ILE A 223 -0.85 9.46 -7.40
C ILE A 223 -1.56 9.73 -6.06
N PRO A 224 -2.78 9.24 -5.82
CA PRO A 224 -3.40 9.33 -4.50
C PRO A 224 -2.50 8.72 -3.42
N LEU A 225 -2.40 9.37 -2.24
CA LEU A 225 -1.69 8.80 -1.10
C LEU A 225 -2.25 7.43 -0.72
N ASP A 226 -1.38 6.61 -0.16
CA ASP A 226 -1.66 5.22 0.13
C ASP A 226 -2.84 5.02 1.08
N PRO A 227 -3.70 4.02 0.82
CA PRO A 227 -4.83 3.66 1.66
C PRO A 227 -4.45 2.72 2.81
N LEU A 228 -5.30 2.74 3.83
CA LEU A 228 -5.45 1.64 4.77
C LEU A 228 -6.65 0.80 4.38
N VAL A 229 -6.49 -0.50 4.41
CA VAL A 229 -7.50 -1.50 4.04
C VAL A 229 -7.77 -2.39 5.24
N MET A 230 -9.03 -2.70 5.51
CA MET A 230 -9.43 -3.71 6.47
C MET A 230 -10.27 -4.79 5.81
N ARG A 231 -10.38 -5.94 6.44
CA ARG A 231 -11.28 -7.01 5.96
C ARG A 231 -12.74 -6.63 6.17
N LYS A 232 -13.57 -6.92 5.17
CA LYS A 232 -15.02 -6.66 5.20
C LYS A 232 -15.75 -7.45 6.28
N ASP A 233 -15.25 -8.62 6.66
CA ASP A 233 -15.86 -9.54 7.62
C ASP A 233 -15.43 -9.32 9.08
N LEU A 234 -14.68 -8.24 9.38
CA LEU A 234 -14.44 -7.82 10.76
C LEU A 234 -15.76 -7.41 11.43
N PRO A 235 -15.94 -7.69 12.74
CA PRO A 235 -17.08 -7.21 13.50
C PRO A 235 -17.19 -5.68 13.41
N GLU A 236 -18.40 -5.16 13.27
CA GLU A 236 -18.64 -3.71 13.12
C GLU A 236 -18.09 -2.89 14.30
N ALA A 237 -18.17 -3.44 15.53
CA ALA A 237 -17.60 -2.80 16.71
C ALA A 237 -16.07 -2.65 16.60
N THR A 238 -15.37 -3.65 16.04
CA THR A 238 -13.95 -3.63 15.81
C THR A 238 -13.57 -2.66 14.68
N LYS A 239 -14.31 -2.69 13.56
CA LYS A 239 -14.14 -1.71 12.47
C LYS A 239 -14.29 -0.29 13.00
N LYS A 240 -15.31 -0.03 13.83
CA LYS A 240 -15.52 1.29 14.42
C LYS A 240 -14.33 1.74 15.27
N LYS A 241 -13.84 0.89 16.17
CA LYS A 241 -12.66 1.19 17.01
C LYS A 241 -11.44 1.56 16.16
N ILE A 242 -11.16 0.80 15.08
CA ILE A 242 -10.04 1.02 14.20
C ILE A 242 -10.21 2.35 13.44
N LYS A 243 -11.39 2.61 12.87
CA LYS A 243 -11.70 3.88 12.18
C LYS A 243 -11.57 5.08 13.11
N ASP A 244 -12.20 5.02 14.27
CA ASP A 244 -12.14 6.09 15.28
C ASP A 244 -10.70 6.39 15.70
N PHE A 245 -9.86 5.36 15.88
CA PHE A 245 -8.46 5.54 16.19
C PHE A 245 -7.72 6.30 15.07
N PHE A 246 -7.75 5.79 13.83
CA PHE A 246 -6.99 6.40 12.74
C PHE A 246 -7.46 7.82 12.40
N PHE A 247 -8.75 8.10 12.48
CA PHE A 247 -9.29 9.44 12.17
C PHE A 247 -8.96 10.47 13.26
N ASN A 248 -8.68 10.04 14.49
CA ASN A 248 -8.32 10.92 15.59
C ASN A 248 -6.82 10.95 15.90
N TYR A 249 -6.03 9.97 15.42
CA TYR A 249 -4.60 9.88 15.69
C TYR A 249 -3.84 11.10 15.16
N GLY A 250 -3.13 11.78 16.05
CA GLY A 250 -2.35 12.98 15.74
C GLY A 250 -3.17 14.27 15.58
N THR A 251 -4.49 14.26 15.85
CA THR A 251 -5.31 15.48 15.70
C THR A 251 -5.10 16.49 16.83
N THR A 252 -4.88 16.01 18.05
CA THR A 252 -4.74 16.86 19.25
C THR A 252 -3.52 16.53 20.10
N ASN A 253 -2.95 15.34 19.97
CA ASN A 253 -1.80 14.88 20.75
C ASN A 253 -0.48 15.22 20.04
N PRO A 254 0.38 16.09 20.63
CA PRO A 254 1.66 16.48 20.01
C PRO A 254 2.65 15.31 19.83
N GLU A 255 2.62 14.30 20.71
CA GLU A 255 3.49 13.13 20.59
C GLU A 255 3.10 12.29 19.36
N GLU A 256 1.80 12.09 19.13
CA GLU A 256 1.29 11.40 17.94
C GLU A 256 1.60 12.19 16.67
N GLN A 257 1.47 13.52 16.70
CA GLN A 257 1.88 14.39 15.59
C GLN A 257 3.37 14.23 15.27
N ALA A 258 4.23 14.17 16.30
CA ALA A 258 5.66 13.95 16.09
C ALA A 258 5.97 12.60 15.44
N VAL A 259 5.20 11.55 15.76
CA VAL A 259 5.29 10.25 15.10
C VAL A 259 4.92 10.37 13.61
N LEU A 260 3.80 11.01 13.29
CA LEU A 260 3.34 11.20 11.90
C LEU A 260 4.33 12.00 11.06
N VAL A 261 4.95 13.05 11.63
CA VAL A 261 5.99 13.84 10.95
C VAL A 261 7.23 12.99 10.65
N LYS A 262 7.65 12.14 11.58
CA LYS A 262 8.79 11.21 11.35
C LYS A 262 8.48 10.19 10.26
N MET A 263 7.25 9.71 10.20
CA MET A 263 6.75 8.67 9.30
C MET A 263 6.57 9.10 7.84
N GLY A 264 7.04 10.23 7.43
CA GLY A 264 6.92 10.72 6.05
C GLY A 264 6.30 12.10 5.94
N ASN A 265 6.33 12.89 7.02
CA ASN A 265 5.74 14.22 7.08
C ASN A 265 4.22 14.19 6.89
N LEU A 266 3.55 13.28 7.59
CA LEU A 266 2.10 13.13 7.57
C LEU A 266 1.43 14.06 8.57
N LYS A 267 0.19 14.47 8.26
CA LYS A 267 -0.73 15.16 9.17
C LYS A 267 -1.62 14.16 9.91
N GLY A 268 -1.95 13.03 9.30
CA GLY A 268 -2.86 12.02 9.85
C GLY A 268 -3.49 11.15 8.76
N PHE A 269 -4.69 10.71 9.04
CA PHE A 269 -5.50 9.89 8.17
C PHE A 269 -6.89 10.50 8.02
N LYS A 270 -7.49 10.37 6.85
CA LYS A 270 -8.89 10.76 6.61
C LYS A 270 -9.68 9.56 6.12
N GLU A 271 -11.00 9.62 6.28
CA GLU A 271 -11.90 8.64 5.71
C GLU A 271 -11.72 8.53 4.19
N SER A 272 -11.73 7.30 3.70
CA SER A 272 -11.69 6.98 2.27
C SER A 272 -12.48 5.70 2.00
N THR A 273 -12.66 5.40 0.72
CA THR A 273 -13.39 4.22 0.25
C THR A 273 -12.70 3.62 -0.97
N ASP A 274 -13.21 2.49 -1.46
CA ASP A 274 -12.74 1.84 -2.69
C ASP A 274 -12.77 2.78 -3.92
N ALA A 275 -13.54 3.88 -3.88
CA ALA A 275 -13.57 4.90 -4.93
C ALA A 275 -12.20 5.60 -5.12
N GLN A 276 -11.35 5.65 -4.08
CA GLN A 276 -9.98 6.14 -4.19
C GLN A 276 -9.19 5.37 -5.27
N LEU A 277 -9.52 4.11 -5.50
CA LEU A 277 -8.79 3.21 -6.40
C LEU A 277 -9.20 3.36 -7.88
N ILE A 278 -10.25 4.11 -8.18
CA ILE A 278 -10.77 4.27 -9.56
C ILE A 278 -9.68 4.74 -10.53
N PRO A 279 -8.87 5.77 -10.27
CA PRO A 279 -7.82 6.21 -11.19
C PRO A 279 -6.76 5.12 -11.44
N ILE A 280 -6.49 4.31 -10.43
CA ILE A 280 -5.51 3.21 -10.53
C ILE A 280 -6.07 2.03 -11.32
N ARG A 281 -7.37 1.71 -11.14
CA ARG A 281 -8.08 0.73 -11.97
C ARG A 281 -8.08 1.13 -13.44
N GLN A 282 -8.36 2.39 -13.72
CA GLN A 282 -8.29 2.92 -15.09
C GLN A 282 -6.89 2.79 -15.68
N LEU A 283 -5.86 3.16 -14.91
CA LEU A 283 -4.46 3.06 -15.35
C LEU A 283 -4.05 1.61 -15.62
N GLU A 284 -4.44 0.66 -14.77
CA GLU A 284 -4.19 -0.77 -14.95
C GLU A 284 -4.87 -1.29 -16.23
N LEU A 285 -6.13 -0.92 -16.46
CA LEU A 285 -6.88 -1.31 -17.67
C LEU A 285 -6.24 -0.71 -18.94
N PHE A 286 -5.83 0.56 -18.92
CA PHE A 286 -5.08 1.14 -20.04
C PHE A 286 -3.73 0.45 -20.28
N SER A 287 -3.02 0.08 -19.21
CA SER A 287 -1.78 -0.68 -19.32
C SER A 287 -2.01 -2.06 -19.95
N GLN A 288 -3.09 -2.76 -19.56
CA GLN A 288 -3.47 -4.04 -20.15
C GLN A 288 -3.84 -3.89 -21.62
N ARG A 289 -4.62 -2.86 -21.98
CA ARG A 289 -4.98 -2.56 -23.36
C ARG A 289 -3.75 -2.37 -24.23
N ASN A 290 -2.82 -1.52 -23.82
CA ASN A 290 -1.58 -1.27 -24.56
C ASN A 290 -0.75 -2.56 -24.77
N LYS A 291 -0.70 -3.45 -23.76
CA LYS A 291 -0.03 -4.75 -23.90
C LYS A 291 -0.71 -5.65 -24.93
N ILE A 292 -2.05 -5.70 -24.95
CA ILE A 292 -2.81 -6.47 -25.94
C ILE A 292 -2.59 -5.92 -27.34
N GLU A 293 -2.63 -4.61 -27.50
CA GLU A 293 -2.41 -3.96 -28.81
C GLU A 293 -0.98 -4.19 -29.34
N ALA A 294 0.01 -4.20 -28.46
CA ALA A 294 1.41 -4.45 -28.79
C ALA A 294 1.77 -5.93 -28.95
N ASP A 295 0.90 -6.85 -28.58
CA ASP A 295 1.15 -8.29 -28.67
C ASP A 295 1.27 -8.71 -30.13
N THR A 296 2.38 -9.37 -30.51
CA THR A 296 2.66 -9.81 -31.88
C THR A 296 2.17 -11.23 -32.17
N ILE A 297 1.66 -11.94 -31.15
CA ILE A 297 1.19 -13.33 -31.24
C ILE A 297 -0.33 -13.38 -31.44
N LEU A 298 -1.07 -12.44 -30.79
CA LEU A 298 -2.51 -12.38 -30.88
C LEU A 298 -2.99 -11.98 -32.27
N SER A 299 -4.03 -12.65 -32.76
CA SER A 299 -4.72 -12.24 -34.00
C SER A 299 -5.44 -10.89 -33.81
N ASP A 300 -5.69 -10.16 -34.90
CA ASP A 300 -6.41 -8.89 -34.85
C ASP A 300 -7.83 -9.05 -34.28
N ASN A 301 -8.49 -10.17 -34.53
CA ASN A 301 -9.79 -10.49 -33.96
C ASN A 301 -9.72 -10.70 -32.44
N ASP A 302 -8.69 -11.41 -31.94
CA ASP A 302 -8.50 -11.61 -30.51
C ASP A 302 -8.16 -10.28 -29.81
N LYS A 303 -7.31 -9.46 -30.41
CA LYS A 303 -7.01 -8.12 -29.91
C LYS A 303 -8.28 -7.28 -29.78
N LYS A 304 -9.09 -7.24 -30.84
CA LYS A 304 -10.35 -6.50 -30.86
C LYS A 304 -11.33 -6.99 -29.78
N ALA A 305 -11.48 -8.31 -29.62
CA ALA A 305 -12.33 -8.87 -28.58
C ALA A 305 -11.85 -8.49 -27.17
N LYS A 306 -10.56 -8.70 -26.88
CA LYS A 306 -9.96 -8.40 -25.56
C LYS A 306 -9.96 -6.91 -25.22
N THR A 307 -9.72 -6.02 -26.20
CA THR A 307 -9.77 -4.57 -25.96
C THR A 307 -11.21 -4.10 -25.74
N ALA A 308 -12.21 -4.69 -26.42
CA ALA A 308 -13.63 -4.39 -26.19
C ALA A 308 -14.06 -4.76 -24.74
N GLU A 309 -13.58 -5.87 -24.18
CA GLU A 309 -13.85 -6.21 -22.78
C GLU A 309 -13.25 -5.17 -21.81
N ILE A 310 -12.06 -4.66 -22.12
CA ILE A 310 -11.43 -3.59 -21.33
C ILE A 310 -12.22 -2.29 -21.43
N ASP A 311 -12.70 -1.93 -22.63
CA ASP A 311 -13.50 -0.72 -22.84
C ASP A 311 -14.80 -0.76 -22.02
N VAL A 312 -15.46 -1.92 -21.94
CA VAL A 312 -16.65 -2.12 -21.07
C VAL A 312 -16.31 -1.88 -19.61
N LYS A 313 -15.17 -2.40 -19.14
CA LYS A 313 -14.72 -2.18 -17.76
C LYS A 313 -14.38 -0.72 -17.48
N LEU A 314 -13.75 -0.03 -18.44
CA LEU A 314 -13.44 1.40 -18.33
C LEU A 314 -14.71 2.25 -18.26
N GLU A 315 -15.73 1.94 -19.07
CA GLU A 315 -17.02 2.64 -19.00
C GLU A 315 -17.74 2.42 -17.67
N ALA A 316 -17.64 1.22 -17.10
CA ALA A 316 -18.21 0.94 -15.77
C ALA A 316 -17.57 1.76 -14.64
N LEU A 317 -16.31 2.17 -14.79
CA LEU A 317 -15.60 3.00 -13.80
C LEU A 317 -15.91 4.52 -13.90
N LYS A 318 -16.69 4.95 -14.88
CA LYS A 318 -17.11 6.35 -15.04
C LYS A 318 -18.41 6.68 -14.28
N LYS A 319 -19.12 5.65 -13.82
CA LYS A 319 -20.38 5.74 -13.06
C LYS A 319 -20.14 5.84 -11.57
#